data_01351abf5767ae03082e798a68a84960
#
_entry.id   01351abf5767ae03082e798a68a84960
#
_cell.length_a   1.000
_cell.length_b   1.000
_cell.length_c   1.000
_cell.angle_alpha   90.00
_cell.angle_beta   90.00
_cell.angle_gamma   90.00
#
_symmetry.space_group_name_H-M   'P 1'
#
loop_
_entity.id
_entity.type
_entity.pdbx_description
1 polymer ?
#
loop_
_entity_poly.entity_id
_entity_poly.type
_entity_poly.pdbx_seq_one_letter_code
_entity_poly.pdbx_strand_id
1 'polypeptide(L)'
;MSSPIEQVTTRCTQALHTGSLLLRGSPAAAGWVLGWLNAEFAPQVLTGHALATVSPLQRVACALAVQKADKVLDAALEETFGKDYTSQVRHPLDEEPGHRPNVAAVLDAMHHRRRYAATTRNISYGPRGRNNTLDIWRRPDLPDGYRAPVLIQVPGGAWSVNDKRGQAYPLMARMSELGWICVTINYSRSPRNAFPSHIIDVKRAIAWVKANIAEYGGDPDFVAITGGSAGGHLSSLAALSAGDETLQPGFEHADTSVQAVAPYY
;
A
#
# COMPACT_ATOMS: atom_id res chain seq x y z
N MET A 1 -5.36 11.44 38.61
CA MET A 1 -4.39 10.37 38.93
C MET A 1 -4.85 9.12 38.21
N SER A 2 -4.03 8.57 37.29
CA SER A 2 -4.34 7.32 36.57
C SER A 2 -4.37 6.14 37.55
N SER A 3 -5.28 5.19 37.32
CA SER A 3 -5.39 4.00 38.18
C SER A 3 -4.11 3.14 38.11
N PRO A 4 -3.80 2.35 39.17
CA PRO A 4 -2.64 1.44 39.14
C PRO A 4 -2.68 0.46 37.95
N ILE A 5 -3.89 0.06 37.52
CA ILE A 5 -4.08 -0.83 36.36
C ILE A 5 -3.71 -0.12 35.07
N GLU A 6 -4.13 1.14 34.89
CA GLU A 6 -3.72 1.94 33.72
C GLU A 6 -2.22 2.16 33.64
N GLN A 7 -1.56 2.38 34.78
CA GLN A 7 -0.10 2.53 34.83
C GLN A 7 0.62 1.23 34.47
N VAL A 8 0.16 0.07 34.94
CA VAL A 8 0.70 -1.24 34.60
C VAL A 8 0.49 -1.54 33.12
N THR A 9 -0.73 -1.32 32.60
CA THR A 9 -1.05 -1.55 31.19
C THR A 9 -0.19 -0.67 30.30
N THR A 10 -0.05 0.61 30.63
CA THR A 10 0.81 1.54 29.88
C THR A 10 2.26 1.11 29.87
N ARG A 11 2.82 0.68 31.03
CA ARG A 11 4.21 0.21 31.13
C ARG A 11 4.43 -1.09 30.34
N CYS A 12 3.51 -2.04 30.41
CA CYS A 12 3.58 -3.27 29.62
C CYS A 12 3.52 -2.99 28.12
N THR A 13 2.63 -2.11 27.68
CA THR A 13 2.55 -1.71 26.27
C THR A 13 3.83 -1.01 25.81
N GLN A 14 4.39 -0.12 26.64
CA GLN A 14 5.66 0.55 26.38
C GLN A 14 6.84 -0.43 26.27
N ALA A 15 6.91 -1.41 27.18
CA ALA A 15 7.95 -2.42 27.15
C ALA A 15 7.86 -3.32 25.92
N LEU A 16 6.63 -3.70 25.52
CA LEU A 16 6.37 -4.45 24.29
C LEU A 16 6.80 -3.67 23.04
N HIS A 17 6.44 -2.38 22.93
CA HIS A 17 6.83 -1.56 21.80
C HIS A 17 8.34 -1.34 21.70
N THR A 18 9.02 -1.03 22.82
CA THR A 18 10.47 -0.84 22.82
C THR A 18 11.20 -2.15 22.54
N GLY A 19 10.74 -3.25 23.16
CA GLY A 19 11.29 -4.59 22.94
C GLY A 19 11.12 -5.05 21.49
N SER A 20 9.99 -4.76 20.86
CA SER A 20 9.71 -5.17 19.48
C SER A 20 10.58 -4.45 18.45
N LEU A 21 10.95 -3.19 18.68
CA LEU A 21 11.90 -2.46 17.84
C LEU A 21 13.32 -3.06 17.92
N LEU A 22 13.71 -3.54 19.12
CA LEU A 22 15.00 -4.22 19.33
C LEU A 22 15.01 -5.65 18.76
N LEU A 23 13.84 -6.30 18.69
CA LEU A 23 13.67 -7.66 18.16
C LEU A 23 13.55 -7.70 16.62
N ARG A 24 13.58 -6.55 15.96
CA ARG A 24 13.59 -6.47 14.49
C ARG A 24 14.82 -7.21 13.94
N GLY A 25 14.60 -8.28 13.21
CA GLY A 25 15.66 -9.19 12.76
C GLY A 25 15.85 -10.42 13.65
N SER A 26 15.06 -10.56 14.72
CA SER A 26 15.01 -11.80 15.50
C SER A 26 14.41 -12.93 14.65
N PRO A 27 14.98 -14.15 14.70
CA PRO A 27 14.42 -15.31 14.00
C PRO A 27 13.09 -15.78 14.60
N ALA A 28 12.71 -15.29 15.77
CA ALA A 28 11.42 -15.59 16.37
C ALA A 28 10.29 -14.86 15.62
N ALA A 29 9.38 -15.59 15.01
CA ALA A 29 8.29 -15.05 14.19
C ALA A 29 7.47 -13.96 14.90
N ALA A 30 7.20 -14.09 16.20
CA ALA A 30 6.48 -13.10 16.98
C ALA A 30 7.28 -11.78 17.14
N GLY A 31 8.58 -11.86 17.38
CA GLY A 31 9.46 -10.70 17.48
C GLY A 31 9.60 -9.98 16.14
N TRP A 32 9.69 -10.74 15.06
CA TRP A 32 9.74 -10.19 13.69
C TRP A 32 8.44 -9.44 13.34
N VAL A 33 7.26 -10.06 13.57
CA VAL A 33 5.95 -9.42 13.30
C VAL A 33 5.77 -8.15 14.12
N LEU A 34 6.07 -8.17 15.42
CA LEU A 34 5.95 -6.99 16.27
C LEU A 34 6.94 -5.90 15.88
N GLY A 35 8.18 -6.25 15.55
CA GLY A 35 9.19 -5.32 15.07
C GLY A 35 8.81 -4.69 13.74
N TRP A 36 8.29 -5.49 12.81
CA TRP A 36 7.80 -5.02 11.52
C TRP A 36 6.62 -4.05 11.67
N LEU A 37 5.58 -4.42 12.45
CA LEU A 37 4.43 -3.55 12.69
C LEU A 37 4.84 -2.20 13.30
N ASN A 38 5.74 -2.19 14.27
CA ASN A 38 6.21 -0.93 14.87
C ASN A 38 7.06 -0.10 13.90
N ALA A 39 7.83 -0.72 13.03
CA ALA A 39 8.63 0.01 12.05
C ALA A 39 7.76 0.59 10.93
N GLU A 40 6.78 -0.18 10.43
CA GLU A 40 5.86 0.25 9.37
C GLU A 40 4.95 1.40 9.82
N PHE A 41 4.48 1.33 11.08
CA PHE A 41 3.61 2.33 11.66
C PHE A 41 4.33 3.32 12.60
N ALA A 42 5.66 3.45 12.48
CA ALA A 42 6.43 4.33 13.35
C ALA A 42 5.91 5.78 13.42
N PRO A 43 5.53 6.46 12.33
CA PRO A 43 4.93 7.79 12.38
C PRO A 43 3.58 7.82 13.10
N GLN A 44 2.75 6.77 12.89
CA GLN A 44 1.44 6.62 13.53
C GLN A 44 1.55 6.31 15.01
N VAL A 45 2.52 5.46 15.35
CA VAL A 45 2.86 5.14 16.74
C VAL A 45 3.36 6.39 17.46
N LEU A 46 4.23 7.18 16.83
CA LEU A 46 4.67 8.48 17.37
C LEU A 46 3.49 9.41 17.66
N THR A 47 2.47 9.41 16.80
CA THR A 47 1.29 10.26 16.98
C THR A 47 0.35 9.76 18.05
N GLY A 48 -0.01 8.48 18.00
CA GLY A 48 -0.82 7.85 19.03
C GLY A 48 -0.17 8.02 20.40
N HIS A 49 1.15 8.02 20.40
CA HIS A 49 1.94 8.25 21.59
C HIS A 49 2.10 9.73 21.98
N ALA A 50 1.97 10.69 21.09
CA ALA A 50 1.94 12.11 21.46
C ALA A 50 0.65 12.46 22.23
N LEU A 51 -0.42 11.71 21.99
CA LEU A 51 -1.70 11.81 22.71
C LEU A 51 -1.74 10.94 23.98
N ALA A 52 -0.89 9.93 24.11
CA ALA A 52 -0.73 9.09 25.29
C ALA A 52 0.67 9.35 25.90
N THR A 53 0.80 9.26 27.23
CA THR A 53 2.04 9.47 27.98
C THR A 53 3.17 8.51 27.60
N VAL A 54 3.89 8.80 26.50
CA VAL A 54 5.00 7.98 26.00
C VAL A 54 6.34 8.48 26.47
N SER A 55 7.24 7.54 26.78
CA SER A 55 8.56 7.90 27.22
C SER A 55 9.33 8.66 26.12
N PRO A 56 10.10 9.70 26.47
CA PRO A 56 10.92 10.44 25.51
C PRO A 56 11.85 9.54 24.67
N LEU A 57 12.34 8.43 25.27
CA LEU A 57 13.21 7.46 24.60
C LEU A 57 12.53 6.76 23.43
N GLN A 58 11.26 6.42 23.55
CA GLN A 58 10.50 5.77 22.45
C GLN A 58 10.24 6.73 21.30
N ARG A 59 9.98 8.02 21.61
CA ARG A 59 9.83 9.06 20.57
C ARG A 59 11.11 9.21 19.76
N VAL A 60 12.25 9.25 20.45
CA VAL A 60 13.56 9.31 19.80
C VAL A 60 13.82 8.07 18.95
N ALA A 61 13.57 6.87 19.49
CA ALA A 61 13.78 5.62 18.76
C ALA A 61 12.93 5.54 17.47
N CYS A 62 11.64 5.92 17.53
CA CYS A 62 10.79 5.96 16.35
C CYS A 62 11.25 7.02 15.34
N ALA A 63 11.64 8.22 15.80
CA ALA A 63 12.14 9.27 14.90
C ALA A 63 13.42 8.83 14.18
N LEU A 64 14.34 8.19 14.90
CA LEU A 64 15.58 7.65 14.32
C LEU A 64 15.29 6.51 13.33
N ALA A 65 14.30 5.67 13.59
CA ALA A 65 13.91 4.60 12.68
C ALA A 65 13.36 5.16 11.34
N VAL A 66 12.53 6.19 11.39
CA VAL A 66 12.00 6.87 10.20
C VAL A 66 13.15 7.50 9.40
N GLN A 67 14.01 8.32 10.06
CA GLN A 67 15.14 8.96 9.38
C GLN A 67 16.12 7.96 8.77
N LYS A 68 16.33 6.80 9.42
CA LYS A 68 17.17 5.76 8.87
C LYS A 68 16.54 5.11 7.64
N ALA A 69 15.23 4.88 7.64
CA ALA A 69 14.50 4.33 6.50
C ALA A 69 14.61 5.27 5.28
N ASP A 70 14.34 6.56 5.45
CA ASP A 70 14.45 7.56 4.40
C ASP A 70 15.85 7.55 3.77
N LYS A 71 16.92 7.64 4.59
CA LYS A 71 18.30 7.61 4.10
C LYS A 71 18.67 6.34 3.33
N VAL A 72 18.17 5.18 3.76
CA VAL A 72 18.43 3.90 3.07
C VAL A 72 17.71 3.86 1.73
N LEU A 73 16.47 4.34 1.69
CA LEU A 73 15.70 4.40 0.45
C LEU A 73 16.30 5.39 -0.55
N ASP A 74 16.65 6.59 -0.09
CA ASP A 74 17.29 7.60 -0.93
C ASP A 74 18.62 7.09 -1.50
N ALA A 75 19.48 6.48 -0.66
CA ALA A 75 20.74 5.91 -1.12
C ALA A 75 20.55 4.81 -2.17
N ALA A 76 19.55 3.93 -2.01
CA ALA A 76 19.24 2.89 -2.98
C ALA A 76 18.72 3.47 -4.30
N LEU A 77 17.92 4.53 -4.24
CA LEU A 77 17.44 5.23 -5.44
C LEU A 77 18.59 5.95 -6.15
N GLU A 78 19.46 6.64 -5.42
CA GLU A 78 20.66 7.29 -5.98
C GLU A 78 21.62 6.28 -6.63
N GLU A 79 21.82 5.11 -6.00
CA GLU A 79 22.62 4.03 -6.56
C GLU A 79 22.07 3.50 -7.88
N THR A 80 20.74 3.39 -7.97
CA THR A 80 20.06 2.81 -9.13
C THR A 80 19.87 3.80 -10.27
N PHE A 81 19.47 5.04 -9.96
CA PHE A 81 19.04 6.03 -10.94
C PHE A 81 19.99 7.23 -11.10
N GLY A 82 21.04 7.29 -10.27
CA GLY A 82 21.98 8.43 -10.22
C GLY A 82 21.56 9.51 -9.23
N LYS A 83 22.54 10.36 -8.85
CA LYS A 83 22.33 11.40 -7.83
C LYS A 83 21.27 12.45 -8.20
N ASP A 84 21.05 12.64 -9.49
CA ASP A 84 20.12 13.64 -10.01
C ASP A 84 18.74 13.03 -10.35
N TYR A 85 18.42 11.82 -9.83
CA TYR A 85 17.19 11.11 -10.17
C TYR A 85 15.93 11.93 -9.86
N THR A 86 15.94 12.74 -8.82
CA THR A 86 14.81 13.60 -8.43
C THR A 86 14.46 14.62 -9.50
N SER A 87 15.44 15.12 -10.26
CA SER A 87 15.21 16.02 -11.38
C SER A 87 14.55 15.37 -12.59
N GLN A 88 14.61 14.02 -12.65
CA GLN A 88 14.01 13.21 -13.72
C GLN A 88 12.57 12.78 -13.38
N VAL A 89 12.17 12.92 -12.11
CA VAL A 89 10.81 12.59 -11.68
C VAL A 89 9.85 13.65 -12.19
N ARG A 90 8.97 13.25 -13.11
CA ARG A 90 7.89 14.12 -13.57
C ARG A 90 6.70 14.00 -12.63
N HIS A 91 6.25 15.13 -12.12
CA HIS A 91 5.00 15.19 -11.37
C HIS A 91 3.84 15.36 -12.35
N PRO A 92 2.84 14.46 -12.33
CA PRO A 92 1.76 14.48 -13.31
C PRO A 92 0.97 15.79 -13.37
N LEU A 93 0.97 16.58 -12.30
CA LEU A 93 0.22 17.83 -12.18
C LEU A 93 1.11 19.08 -12.04
N ASP A 94 2.42 19.00 -12.35
CA ASP A 94 3.39 20.09 -12.18
C ASP A 94 3.40 20.75 -10.76
N GLU A 95 2.76 20.09 -9.80
CA GLU A 95 2.74 20.50 -8.40
C GLU A 95 3.94 19.89 -7.67
N GLU A 96 4.81 20.71 -7.09
CA GLU A 96 5.84 20.20 -6.17
C GLU A 96 5.15 19.55 -4.95
N PRO A 97 5.29 18.25 -4.76
CA PRO A 97 4.72 17.60 -3.60
C PRO A 97 5.50 18.03 -2.37
N GLY A 98 4.90 18.90 -1.57
CA GLY A 98 5.47 19.22 -0.26
C GLY A 98 5.72 17.94 0.52
N HIS A 99 7.00 17.61 0.72
CA HIS A 99 7.39 16.44 1.51
C HIS A 99 7.07 16.72 2.98
N ARG A 100 5.91 16.29 3.44
CA ARG A 100 5.59 16.32 4.88
C ARG A 100 5.04 14.96 5.26
N PRO A 101 5.84 14.12 5.95
CA PRO A 101 5.27 13.04 6.73
C PRO A 101 4.45 13.69 7.85
N ASN A 102 3.22 14.02 7.55
CA ASN A 102 2.32 14.63 8.51
C ASN A 102 1.51 13.52 9.16
N VAL A 103 1.55 13.50 10.46
CA VAL A 103 0.69 12.67 11.29
C VAL A 103 -0.79 12.90 10.97
N ALA A 104 -1.18 14.12 10.64
CA ALA A 104 -2.49 14.41 10.08
C ALA A 104 -2.76 13.60 8.80
N ALA A 105 -1.74 13.24 8.01
CA ALA A 105 -1.90 12.47 6.78
C ALA A 105 -2.53 11.08 6.98
N VAL A 106 -2.42 10.47 8.14
CA VAL A 106 -3.06 9.17 8.41
C VAL A 106 -4.55 9.32 8.71
N LEU A 107 -4.93 10.30 9.53
CA LEU A 107 -6.33 10.64 9.75
C LEU A 107 -6.95 11.21 8.47
N ASP A 108 -6.17 11.97 7.72
CA ASP A 108 -6.51 12.55 6.44
C ASP A 108 -6.65 11.47 5.35
N ALA A 109 -5.85 10.41 5.36
CA ALA A 109 -5.98 9.29 4.42
C ALA A 109 -7.36 8.60 4.52
N MET A 110 -7.95 8.51 5.70
CA MET A 110 -9.32 8.01 5.84
C MET A 110 -10.36 9.01 5.32
N HIS A 111 -10.10 10.31 5.46
CA HIS A 111 -10.91 11.38 4.89
C HIS A 111 -10.79 11.36 3.35
N HIS A 112 -9.59 11.27 2.81
CA HIS A 112 -9.32 11.15 1.37
C HIS A 112 -10.02 9.94 0.75
N ARG A 113 -10.04 8.79 1.43
CA ARG A 113 -10.82 7.65 0.95
C ARG A 113 -12.29 7.97 0.78
N ARG A 114 -12.88 8.70 1.73
CA ARG A 114 -14.30 9.11 1.62
C ARG A 114 -14.52 10.06 0.45
N ARG A 115 -13.56 10.95 0.20
CA ARG A 115 -13.62 11.94 -0.85
C ARG A 115 -13.30 11.38 -2.24
N TYR A 116 -12.24 10.57 -2.35
CA TYR A 116 -11.71 10.10 -3.63
C TYR A 116 -12.33 8.80 -4.13
N ALA A 117 -12.85 7.97 -3.25
CA ALA A 117 -13.48 6.70 -3.61
C ALA A 117 -14.99 6.65 -3.26
N ALA A 118 -15.64 7.80 -3.11
CA ALA A 118 -17.03 7.84 -2.63
C ALA A 118 -18.01 7.09 -3.54
N THR A 119 -17.87 7.25 -4.85
CA THR A 119 -18.78 6.73 -5.90
C THR A 119 -18.24 5.50 -6.63
N THR A 120 -16.97 5.16 -6.42
CA THR A 120 -16.22 4.17 -7.20
C THR A 120 -15.77 3.00 -6.34
N ARG A 121 -16.71 2.44 -5.55
CA ARG A 121 -16.47 1.34 -4.63
C ARG A 121 -17.19 0.08 -5.04
N ASN A 122 -16.56 -1.07 -4.73
CA ASN A 122 -17.11 -2.41 -4.96
C ASN A 122 -17.46 -2.67 -6.43
N ILE A 123 -16.69 -2.09 -7.35
CA ILE A 123 -16.81 -2.37 -8.77
C ILE A 123 -16.39 -3.82 -8.99
N SER A 124 -17.22 -4.59 -9.68
CA SER A 124 -16.93 -5.98 -10.00
C SER A 124 -15.95 -6.06 -11.16
N TYR A 125 -14.89 -6.85 -11.02
CA TYR A 125 -13.92 -7.12 -12.10
C TYR A 125 -13.92 -8.59 -12.52
N GLY A 126 -14.79 -9.43 -11.93
CA GLY A 126 -14.85 -10.84 -12.26
C GLY A 126 -15.99 -11.60 -11.56
N PRO A 127 -16.11 -12.92 -11.80
CA PRO A 127 -17.29 -13.68 -11.44
C PRO A 127 -17.35 -14.11 -9.96
N ARG A 128 -16.32 -13.88 -9.14
CA ARG A 128 -16.24 -14.42 -7.77
C ARG A 128 -16.83 -13.49 -6.70
N GLY A 129 -17.82 -12.68 -7.05
CA GLY A 129 -18.54 -11.79 -6.13
C GLY A 129 -17.60 -10.88 -5.36
N ARG A 130 -17.67 -10.83 -4.02
CA ARG A 130 -16.86 -9.96 -3.19
C ARG A 130 -15.34 -10.15 -3.36
N ASN A 131 -14.89 -11.34 -3.77
CA ASN A 131 -13.47 -11.57 -4.01
C ASN A 131 -12.98 -10.86 -5.27
N ASN A 132 -13.84 -10.64 -6.24
CA ASN A 132 -13.53 -9.93 -7.46
C ASN A 132 -14.14 -8.52 -7.48
N THR A 133 -13.86 -7.74 -6.44
CA THR A 133 -14.26 -6.33 -6.38
C THR A 133 -13.06 -5.42 -6.14
N LEU A 134 -13.14 -4.23 -6.70
CA LEU A 134 -12.13 -3.18 -6.54
C LEU A 134 -12.78 -1.86 -6.10
N ASP A 135 -11.97 -0.97 -5.53
CA ASP A 135 -12.31 0.43 -5.26
C ASP A 135 -11.31 1.30 -6.03
N ILE A 136 -11.78 2.37 -6.67
CA ILE A 136 -10.95 3.34 -7.39
C ILE A 136 -10.88 4.63 -6.58
N TRP A 137 -9.67 5.15 -6.40
CA TRP A 137 -9.40 6.44 -5.79
C TRP A 137 -8.98 7.42 -6.88
N ARG A 138 -9.71 8.51 -6.96
CA ARG A 138 -9.49 9.57 -7.95
C ARG A 138 -9.75 10.93 -7.31
N ARG A 139 -8.83 11.89 -7.45
CA ARG A 139 -9.16 13.28 -7.08
C ARG A 139 -10.24 13.81 -8.05
N PRO A 140 -11.22 14.57 -7.50
CA PRO A 140 -12.37 15.01 -8.29
C PRO A 140 -12.05 16.11 -9.29
N ASP A 141 -10.92 16.79 -9.14
CA ASP A 141 -10.49 17.98 -9.87
C ASP A 141 -9.42 17.70 -10.93
N LEU A 142 -9.29 16.45 -11.38
CA LEU A 142 -8.41 16.12 -12.50
C LEU A 142 -8.94 16.78 -13.78
N PRO A 143 -8.05 17.40 -14.61
CA PRO A 143 -8.44 18.03 -15.86
C PRO A 143 -9.16 17.07 -16.81
N ASP A 144 -10.04 17.61 -17.63
CA ASP A 144 -10.68 16.83 -18.70
C ASP A 144 -9.63 16.36 -19.72
N GLY A 145 -9.74 15.10 -20.12
CA GLY A 145 -8.79 14.47 -21.04
C GLY A 145 -7.43 14.09 -20.42
N TYR A 146 -7.25 14.30 -19.11
CA TYR A 146 -6.05 13.89 -18.40
C TYR A 146 -5.95 12.35 -18.35
N ARG A 147 -4.80 11.82 -18.77
CA ARG A 147 -4.48 10.40 -18.70
C ARG A 147 -3.58 10.16 -17.49
N ALA A 148 -4.21 9.86 -16.36
CA ALA A 148 -3.52 9.65 -15.09
C ALA A 148 -2.75 8.33 -15.10
N PRO A 149 -1.51 8.27 -14.61
CA PRO A 149 -0.87 7.00 -14.33
C PRO A 149 -1.67 6.22 -13.30
N VAL A 150 -1.65 4.89 -13.40
CA VAL A 150 -2.49 3.99 -12.58
C VAL A 150 -1.63 3.18 -11.63
N LEU A 151 -2.04 3.11 -10.35
CA LEU A 151 -1.42 2.27 -9.33
C LEU A 151 -2.42 1.22 -8.84
N ILE A 152 -2.13 -0.06 -9.05
CA ILE A 152 -2.91 -1.16 -8.46
C ILE A 152 -2.27 -1.58 -7.13
N GLN A 153 -3.05 -1.58 -6.06
CA GLN A 153 -2.62 -2.06 -4.75
C GLN A 153 -3.26 -3.42 -4.44
N VAL A 154 -2.42 -4.41 -4.17
CA VAL A 154 -2.79 -5.78 -3.81
C VAL A 154 -2.59 -5.95 -2.30
N PRO A 155 -3.65 -6.24 -1.51
CA PRO A 155 -3.50 -6.36 -0.07
C PRO A 155 -2.71 -7.62 0.32
N GLY A 156 -1.86 -7.47 1.34
CA GLY A 156 -1.21 -8.59 2.01
C GLY A 156 -2.15 -9.32 2.99
N GLY A 157 -1.61 -10.26 3.75
CA GLY A 157 -2.36 -11.02 4.77
C GLY A 157 -2.25 -12.53 4.57
N ALA A 158 -1.05 -13.01 4.27
CA ALA A 158 -0.75 -14.46 4.12
C ALA A 158 -1.74 -15.20 3.20
N TRP A 159 -2.21 -14.54 2.15
CA TRP A 159 -3.23 -15.03 1.18
C TRP A 159 -4.56 -15.46 1.83
N SER A 160 -4.76 -15.25 3.12
CA SER A 160 -5.88 -15.80 3.91
C SER A 160 -6.75 -14.74 4.54
N VAL A 161 -6.16 -13.63 4.96
CA VAL A 161 -6.85 -12.55 5.69
C VAL A 161 -6.72 -11.23 4.94
N ASN A 162 -7.38 -10.19 5.48
CA ASN A 162 -7.37 -8.83 4.96
C ASN A 162 -8.23 -8.63 3.69
N ASP A 163 -8.42 -7.39 3.32
CA ASP A 163 -9.15 -7.01 2.09
C ASP A 163 -8.61 -5.67 1.55
N LYS A 164 -9.15 -5.23 0.42
CA LYS A 164 -8.78 -3.96 -0.25
C LYS A 164 -8.89 -2.71 0.63
N ARG A 165 -9.46 -2.82 1.83
CA ARG A 165 -9.65 -1.72 2.78
C ARG A 165 -8.75 -1.84 4.00
N GLY A 166 -7.90 -2.84 4.07
CA GLY A 166 -7.05 -3.11 5.24
C GLY A 166 -5.69 -2.46 5.20
N GLN A 167 -5.22 -1.98 4.05
CA GLN A 167 -3.83 -1.52 3.89
C GLN A 167 -3.67 -0.34 2.93
N ALA A 168 -2.49 0.28 2.96
CA ALA A 168 -1.96 1.27 2.01
C ALA A 168 -2.75 2.58 1.90
N TYR A 169 -3.57 2.94 2.89
CA TYR A 169 -4.33 4.19 2.86
C TYR A 169 -3.46 5.45 2.66
N PRO A 170 -2.33 5.62 3.37
CA PRO A 170 -1.46 6.78 3.17
C PRO A 170 -0.87 6.82 1.75
N LEU A 171 -0.43 5.66 1.22
CA LEU A 171 0.07 5.56 -0.15
C LEU A 171 -1.01 5.94 -1.17
N MET A 172 -2.21 5.35 -1.04
CA MET A 172 -3.32 5.61 -1.96
C MET A 172 -3.75 7.07 -1.94
N ALA A 173 -3.83 7.68 -0.75
CA ALA A 173 -4.15 9.09 -0.59
C ALA A 173 -3.09 9.96 -1.26
N ARG A 174 -1.81 9.71 -0.95
CA ARG A 174 -0.70 10.49 -1.49
C ARG A 174 -0.57 10.41 -3.01
N MET A 175 -0.65 9.20 -3.56
CA MET A 175 -0.60 9.02 -5.01
C MET A 175 -1.79 9.68 -5.70
N SER A 176 -3.00 9.59 -5.11
CA SER A 176 -4.17 10.29 -5.65
C SER A 176 -4.02 11.82 -5.60
N GLU A 177 -3.42 12.38 -4.53
CA GLU A 177 -3.07 13.82 -4.46
C GLU A 177 -2.11 14.23 -5.57
N LEU A 178 -1.16 13.37 -5.91
CA LEU A 178 -0.21 13.57 -7.01
C LEU A 178 -0.84 13.35 -8.40
N GLY A 179 -2.14 13.16 -8.50
CA GLY A 179 -2.86 13.00 -9.74
C GLY A 179 -2.89 11.58 -10.31
N TRP A 180 -2.44 10.57 -9.55
CA TRP A 180 -2.59 9.18 -9.96
C TRP A 180 -4.01 8.68 -9.72
N ILE A 181 -4.43 7.71 -10.52
CA ILE A 181 -5.59 6.88 -10.21
C ILE A 181 -5.12 5.62 -9.51
N CYS A 182 -5.63 5.42 -8.30
CA CYS A 182 -5.23 4.28 -7.49
C CYS A 182 -6.37 3.28 -7.37
N VAL A 183 -6.07 1.99 -7.56
CA VAL A 183 -7.04 0.89 -7.55
C VAL A 183 -6.66 -0.09 -6.46
N THR A 184 -7.56 -0.30 -5.48
CA THR A 184 -7.38 -1.36 -4.48
C THR A 184 -8.27 -2.54 -4.81
N ILE A 185 -7.72 -3.75 -4.79
CA ILE A 185 -8.44 -4.95 -5.20
C ILE A 185 -8.67 -5.92 -4.05
N ASN A 186 -9.76 -6.68 -4.10
CA ASN A 186 -9.88 -7.95 -3.41
C ASN A 186 -9.38 -9.07 -4.32
N TYR A 187 -9.05 -10.20 -3.75
CA TYR A 187 -8.79 -11.45 -4.46
C TYR A 187 -9.28 -12.65 -3.63
N SER A 188 -9.41 -13.81 -4.23
CA SER A 188 -9.76 -15.07 -3.56
C SER A 188 -8.74 -15.45 -2.50
N ARG A 189 -9.18 -15.96 -1.36
CA ARG A 189 -8.34 -16.21 -0.17
C ARG A 189 -8.41 -17.66 0.27
N SER A 190 -7.28 -18.17 0.76
CA SER A 190 -7.18 -19.45 1.45
C SER A 190 -7.93 -19.42 2.78
N PRO A 191 -8.39 -20.58 3.32
CA PRO A 191 -8.30 -21.92 2.74
C PRO A 191 -9.41 -22.23 1.72
N ARG A 192 -10.39 -21.34 1.53
CA ARG A 192 -11.53 -21.60 0.61
C ARG A 192 -11.10 -21.71 -0.84
N ASN A 193 -10.06 -20.96 -1.21
CA ASN A 193 -9.51 -20.95 -2.57
C ASN A 193 -8.01 -21.22 -2.47
N ALA A 194 -7.57 -22.29 -3.13
CA ALA A 194 -6.16 -22.63 -3.21
C ALA A 194 -5.46 -21.87 -4.36
N PHE A 195 -4.12 -21.87 -4.36
CA PHE A 195 -3.34 -21.48 -5.52
C PHE A 195 -3.76 -22.36 -6.75
N PRO A 196 -3.89 -21.80 -7.95
CA PRO A 196 -3.53 -20.45 -8.39
C PRO A 196 -4.68 -19.40 -8.34
N SER A 197 -5.77 -19.62 -7.63
CA SER A 197 -6.92 -18.72 -7.65
C SER A 197 -6.58 -17.28 -7.30
N HIS A 198 -5.61 -17.06 -6.40
CA HIS A 198 -5.16 -15.74 -5.97
C HIS A 198 -4.55 -14.94 -7.12
N ILE A 199 -3.59 -15.56 -7.84
CA ILE A 199 -2.91 -14.89 -8.94
C ILE A 199 -3.84 -14.70 -10.15
N ILE A 200 -4.71 -15.64 -10.44
CA ILE A 200 -5.73 -15.53 -11.49
C ILE A 200 -6.61 -14.29 -11.24
N ASP A 201 -7.04 -14.07 -9.99
CA ASP A 201 -7.86 -12.90 -9.65
C ASP A 201 -7.07 -11.60 -9.80
N VAL A 202 -5.80 -11.56 -9.39
CA VAL A 202 -4.94 -10.37 -9.57
C VAL A 202 -4.75 -10.05 -11.05
N LYS A 203 -4.43 -11.04 -11.89
CA LYS A 203 -4.30 -10.85 -13.34
C LYS A 203 -5.63 -10.41 -13.97
N ARG A 204 -6.76 -10.96 -13.53
CA ARG A 204 -8.07 -10.52 -13.99
C ARG A 204 -8.36 -9.06 -13.61
N ALA A 205 -7.92 -8.61 -12.43
CA ALA A 205 -8.03 -7.21 -12.04
C ALA A 205 -7.16 -6.29 -12.91
N ILE A 206 -5.94 -6.72 -13.27
CA ILE A 206 -5.08 -5.98 -14.22
C ILE A 206 -5.78 -5.87 -15.58
N ALA A 207 -6.29 -6.98 -16.12
CA ALA A 207 -7.02 -7.02 -17.39
C ALA A 207 -8.23 -6.07 -17.36
N TRP A 208 -8.99 -6.08 -16.26
CA TRP A 208 -10.13 -5.17 -16.08
C TRP A 208 -9.68 -3.70 -16.07
N VAL A 209 -8.61 -3.38 -15.34
CA VAL A 209 -8.04 -2.03 -15.28
C VAL A 209 -7.65 -1.56 -16.68
N LYS A 210 -6.90 -2.36 -17.42
CA LYS A 210 -6.51 -2.00 -18.80
C LYS A 210 -7.70 -1.77 -19.72
N ALA A 211 -8.77 -2.53 -19.56
CA ALA A 211 -9.97 -2.41 -20.39
C ALA A 211 -10.87 -1.22 -20.03
N ASN A 212 -10.88 -0.78 -18.77
CA ASN A 212 -11.94 0.11 -18.27
C ASN A 212 -11.42 1.40 -17.62
N ILE A 213 -10.15 1.48 -17.24
CA ILE A 213 -9.66 2.58 -16.39
C ILE A 213 -9.68 3.95 -17.10
N ALA A 214 -9.70 3.96 -18.43
CA ALA A 214 -9.83 5.17 -19.23
C ALA A 214 -11.14 5.92 -18.97
N GLU A 215 -12.23 5.21 -18.66
CA GLU A 215 -13.53 5.80 -18.27
C GLU A 215 -13.44 6.59 -16.96
N TYR A 216 -12.44 6.27 -16.14
CA TYR A 216 -12.14 6.95 -14.88
C TYR A 216 -11.02 7.99 -15.03
N GLY A 217 -10.51 8.22 -16.25
CA GLY A 217 -9.42 9.15 -16.54
C GLY A 217 -8.02 8.56 -16.33
N GLY A 218 -7.89 7.23 -16.17
CA GLY A 218 -6.61 6.55 -16.05
C GLY A 218 -6.00 6.20 -17.41
N ASP A 219 -4.68 6.10 -17.45
CA ASP A 219 -3.93 5.65 -18.60
C ASP A 219 -3.75 4.13 -18.59
N PRO A 220 -4.44 3.36 -19.46
CA PRO A 220 -4.29 1.92 -19.53
C PRO A 220 -2.90 1.48 -19.99
N ASP A 221 -2.11 2.36 -20.61
CA ASP A 221 -0.76 2.07 -21.09
C ASP A 221 0.30 2.30 -19.99
N PHE A 222 -0.08 2.94 -18.87
CA PHE A 222 0.81 3.13 -17.73
C PHE A 222 0.18 2.61 -16.43
N VAL A 223 0.39 1.34 -16.16
CA VAL A 223 -0.12 0.65 -14.97
C VAL A 223 1.04 0.13 -14.13
N ALA A 224 1.16 0.63 -12.91
CA ALA A 224 2.06 0.10 -11.89
C ALA A 224 1.30 -0.78 -10.89
N ILE A 225 1.97 -1.76 -10.31
CA ILE A 225 1.37 -2.64 -9.29
C ILE A 225 2.23 -2.69 -8.03
N THR A 226 1.58 -2.73 -6.89
CA THR A 226 2.24 -2.78 -5.58
C THR A 226 1.48 -3.64 -4.59
N GLY A 227 2.14 -4.05 -3.53
CA GLY A 227 1.52 -4.77 -2.42
C GLY A 227 2.53 -5.14 -1.35
N GLY A 228 2.05 -5.37 -0.13
CA GLY A 228 2.87 -5.81 0.99
C GLY A 228 2.76 -7.32 1.23
N SER A 229 3.85 -7.99 1.63
CA SER A 229 3.84 -9.42 2.01
C SER A 229 3.22 -10.30 0.90
N ALA A 230 2.14 -11.03 1.18
CA ALA A 230 1.41 -11.83 0.20
C ALA A 230 0.96 -10.99 -1.02
N GLY A 231 0.63 -9.71 -0.82
CA GLY A 231 0.32 -8.78 -1.92
C GLY A 231 1.55 -8.44 -2.76
N GLY A 232 2.71 -8.27 -2.12
CA GLY A 232 4.01 -8.10 -2.81
C GLY A 232 4.37 -9.31 -3.66
N HIS A 233 4.21 -10.52 -3.10
CA HIS A 233 4.39 -11.77 -3.85
C HIS A 233 3.48 -11.85 -5.08
N LEU A 234 2.18 -11.60 -4.90
CA LEU A 234 1.22 -11.66 -6.02
C LEU A 234 1.48 -10.57 -7.07
N SER A 235 1.92 -9.38 -6.65
CA SER A 235 2.29 -8.29 -7.55
C SER A 235 3.51 -8.66 -8.40
N SER A 236 4.55 -9.22 -7.77
CA SER A 236 5.75 -9.70 -8.47
C SER A 236 5.42 -10.85 -9.42
N LEU A 237 4.64 -11.82 -8.96
CA LEU A 237 4.24 -12.95 -9.78
C LEU A 237 3.40 -12.51 -10.98
N ALA A 238 2.46 -11.56 -10.81
CA ALA A 238 1.67 -11.02 -11.90
C ALA A 238 2.53 -10.33 -12.97
N ALA A 239 3.50 -9.50 -12.54
CA ALA A 239 4.41 -8.81 -13.44
C ALA A 239 5.30 -9.79 -14.24
N LEU A 240 5.83 -10.81 -13.55
CA LEU A 240 6.74 -11.80 -14.16
C LEU A 240 6.03 -12.87 -15.02
N SER A 241 4.73 -13.02 -14.86
CA SER A 241 3.90 -13.96 -15.63
C SER A 241 2.92 -13.26 -16.60
N ALA A 242 3.25 -12.05 -17.04
CA ALA A 242 2.45 -11.35 -18.05
C ALA A 242 2.33 -12.22 -19.31
N GLY A 243 1.10 -12.39 -19.83
CA GLY A 243 0.85 -13.23 -21.02
C GLY A 243 0.85 -14.74 -20.76
N ASP A 244 1.05 -15.21 -19.54
CA ASP A 244 0.89 -16.64 -19.22
C ASP A 244 -0.61 -16.99 -19.17
N GLU A 245 -1.10 -17.63 -20.25
CA GLU A 245 -2.49 -18.03 -20.44
C GLU A 245 -2.95 -19.05 -19.40
N THR A 246 -2.05 -19.85 -18.84
CA THR A 246 -2.41 -20.85 -17.81
C THR A 246 -2.90 -20.20 -16.52
N LEU A 247 -2.50 -18.94 -16.29
CA LEU A 247 -2.93 -18.11 -15.17
C LEU A 247 -4.03 -17.11 -15.56
N GLN A 248 -4.62 -17.26 -16.76
CA GLN A 248 -5.66 -16.36 -17.29
C GLN A 248 -6.92 -17.11 -17.79
N PRO A 249 -7.45 -18.13 -17.09
CA PRO A 249 -8.58 -18.92 -17.59
C PRO A 249 -9.84 -18.06 -17.80
N GLY A 250 -10.34 -18.10 -19.05
CA GLY A 250 -11.51 -17.32 -19.49
C GLY A 250 -11.23 -15.84 -19.80
N PHE A 251 -9.94 -15.47 -19.86
CA PHE A 251 -9.44 -14.17 -20.35
C PHE A 251 -8.01 -14.30 -20.89
N GLU A 252 -7.71 -15.40 -21.54
CA GLU A 252 -6.39 -15.84 -21.96
C GLU A 252 -5.66 -14.80 -22.80
N HIS A 253 -6.38 -14.10 -23.67
CA HIS A 253 -5.83 -13.10 -24.60
C HIS A 253 -5.79 -11.66 -24.02
N ALA A 254 -6.21 -11.47 -22.77
CA ALA A 254 -6.16 -10.13 -22.16
C ALA A 254 -4.73 -9.72 -21.84
N ASP A 255 -4.41 -8.46 -22.10
CA ASP A 255 -3.15 -7.88 -21.66
C ASP A 255 -3.13 -7.73 -20.13
N THR A 256 -2.19 -8.41 -19.49
CA THR A 256 -1.94 -8.35 -18.04
C THR A 256 -0.55 -7.81 -17.71
N SER A 257 0.10 -7.17 -18.69
CA SER A 257 1.40 -6.52 -18.48
C SER A 257 1.27 -5.30 -17.58
N VAL A 258 2.32 -5.01 -16.83
CA VAL A 258 2.46 -3.80 -16.02
C VAL A 258 3.81 -3.15 -16.27
N GLN A 259 3.87 -1.82 -16.20
CA GLN A 259 5.09 -1.06 -16.49
C GLN A 259 6.05 -1.01 -15.30
N ALA A 260 5.53 -1.17 -14.09
CA ALA A 260 6.36 -1.19 -12.88
C ALA A 260 5.75 -2.08 -11.80
N VAL A 261 6.60 -2.66 -10.97
CA VAL A 261 6.20 -3.38 -9.76
C VAL A 261 7.04 -2.90 -8.57
N ALA A 262 6.37 -2.60 -7.46
CA ALA A 262 7.00 -2.19 -6.21
C ALA A 262 6.51 -3.09 -5.06
N PRO A 263 7.12 -4.26 -4.83
CA PRO A 263 6.75 -5.16 -3.75
C PRO A 263 7.38 -4.72 -2.43
N TYR A 264 6.63 -4.86 -1.32
CA TYR A 264 7.09 -4.55 0.03
C TYR A 264 7.07 -5.81 0.91
N TYR A 265 8.15 -5.96 1.73
CA TYR A 265 8.31 -7.08 2.67
C TYR A 265 8.81 -6.61 4.03
#